data_77af35e01e119343bcb6b77da8545480
#
_entry.id   77af35e01e119343bcb6b77da8545480
#
_cell.length_a   1.000
_cell.length_b   1.000
_cell.length_c   1.000
_cell.angle_alpha   90.00
_cell.angle_beta   90.00
_cell.angle_gamma   90.00
#
_symmetry.space_group_name_H-M   'P 1'
#
loop_
_entity.id
_entity.type
_entity.pdbx_description
1 polymer ?
#
loop_
_entity_poly.entity_id
_entity_poly.type
_entity_poly.pdbx_seq_one_letter_code
_entity_poly.pdbx_strand_id
1 'polypeptide(L)'
;RRFAPLVSAGVRLGYLICVDTDGHLEKIPAQTWNTVEQILSKQLFVEASRQDKPFETAEDILRHLLDGGFPSAPYFRLQISGTYLADFHPLAFALIDLTVYHSGYLGQRHLKEEVTAIFLDSHSFLYKGNVMLFLHRREDMERFSALAEEFQLKVLISAPIDDLFTLPQLYRTAREALELMKDARFHGESVCSA
;
A
#
# COMPACT_ATOMS: atom_id res chain seq x y z
N ARG A 1 -12.53 28.61 29.48
CA ARG A 1 -12.67 27.66 28.34
C ARG A 1 -11.28 27.25 27.87
N ARG A 2 -11.07 25.96 27.69
CA ARG A 2 -9.84 25.43 27.08
C ARG A 2 -10.20 24.75 25.76
N PHE A 3 -9.32 24.92 24.76
CA PHE A 3 -9.48 24.38 23.44
C PHE A 3 -8.18 23.68 23.02
N ALA A 4 -8.25 22.41 22.64
CA ALA A 4 -7.10 21.65 22.21
C ALA A 4 -7.44 20.76 21.00
N PRO A 5 -6.58 20.70 19.96
CA PRO A 5 -6.78 19.77 18.85
C PRO A 5 -6.45 18.33 19.30
N LEU A 6 -7.30 17.39 18.98
CA LEU A 6 -7.05 15.96 19.19
C LEU A 6 -6.39 15.38 17.93
N VAL A 7 -5.11 15.04 18.05
CA VAL A 7 -4.30 14.54 16.94
C VAL A 7 -3.69 13.18 17.30
N SER A 8 -3.81 12.19 16.44
CA SER A 8 -3.14 10.90 16.58
C SER A 8 -2.62 10.42 15.24
N ALA A 9 -1.41 9.85 15.23
CA ALA A 9 -0.75 9.34 14.02
C ALA A 9 -0.71 10.34 12.84
N GLY A 10 -0.57 11.64 13.13
CA GLY A 10 -0.57 12.69 12.12
C GLY A 10 -1.95 13.09 11.58
N VAL A 11 -3.01 12.48 12.08
CA VAL A 11 -4.39 12.77 11.68
C VAL A 11 -5.08 13.62 12.75
N ARG A 12 -5.71 14.72 12.33
CA ARG A 12 -6.55 15.53 13.21
C ARG A 12 -7.94 14.92 13.28
N LEU A 13 -8.31 14.42 14.46
CA LEU A 13 -9.57 13.69 14.70
C LEU A 13 -10.69 14.61 15.17
N GLY A 14 -10.34 15.75 15.76
CA GLY A 14 -11.32 16.69 16.29
C GLY A 14 -10.71 17.69 17.23
N TYR A 15 -11.55 18.23 18.13
CA TYR A 15 -11.15 19.21 19.13
C TYR A 15 -11.75 18.85 20.49
N LEU A 16 -10.93 18.94 21.52
CA LEU A 16 -11.37 18.96 22.91
C LEU A 16 -11.75 20.38 23.30
N ILE A 17 -13.01 20.56 23.69
CA ILE A 17 -13.51 21.85 24.21
C ILE A 17 -13.94 21.63 25.65
N CYS A 18 -13.23 22.24 26.60
CA CYS A 18 -13.61 22.20 28.00
C CYS A 18 -14.18 23.55 28.42
N VAL A 19 -15.36 23.51 29.05
CA VAL A 19 -16.04 24.67 29.60
C VAL A 19 -15.92 24.61 31.11
N ASP A 20 -15.39 25.67 31.70
CA ASP A 20 -15.27 25.81 33.15
C ASP A 20 -16.58 26.34 33.74
N THR A 21 -17.27 25.51 34.46
CA THR A 21 -18.51 25.89 35.18
C THR A 21 -18.23 26.30 36.62
N ASP A 22 -17.14 25.83 37.21
CA ASP A 22 -16.88 25.94 38.64
C ASP A 22 -15.53 26.59 39.00
N GLY A 23 -14.85 27.18 38.01
CA GLY A 23 -13.54 27.85 38.20
C GLY A 23 -12.39 26.88 38.55
N HIS A 24 -12.48 25.61 38.17
CA HIS A 24 -11.46 24.63 38.52
C HIS A 24 -10.51 24.26 37.38
N LEU A 25 -10.82 24.66 36.15
CA LEU A 25 -9.99 24.31 34.97
C LEU A 25 -8.55 24.83 35.08
N GLU A 26 -8.37 26.02 35.66
CA GLU A 26 -7.06 26.62 35.83
C GLU A 26 -6.18 25.92 36.88
N LYS A 27 -6.79 25.13 37.77
CA LYS A 27 -6.11 24.39 38.82
C LYS A 27 -5.60 23.05 38.34
N ILE A 28 -5.99 22.60 37.15
CA ILE A 28 -5.58 21.32 36.61
C ILE A 28 -4.16 21.44 36.05
N PRO A 29 -3.19 20.60 36.51
CA PRO A 29 -1.82 20.62 36.03
C PRO A 29 -1.72 20.38 34.51
N ALA A 30 -0.80 21.06 33.86
CA ALA A 30 -0.56 20.92 32.40
C ALA A 30 -0.27 19.45 32.01
N GLN A 31 0.41 18.70 32.85
CA GLN A 31 0.70 17.28 32.63
C GLN A 31 -0.59 16.43 32.58
N THR A 32 -1.55 16.72 33.43
CA THR A 32 -2.87 16.03 33.42
C THR A 32 -3.60 16.33 32.12
N TRP A 33 -3.57 17.57 31.63
CA TRP A 33 -4.16 17.95 30.35
C TRP A 33 -3.55 17.20 29.19
N ASN A 34 -2.22 17.17 29.11
CA ASN A 34 -1.52 16.43 28.06
C ASN A 34 -1.89 14.94 28.06
N THR A 35 -2.01 14.34 29.26
CA THR A 35 -2.44 12.95 29.39
C THR A 35 -3.88 12.73 28.87
N VAL A 36 -4.80 13.61 29.22
CA VAL A 36 -6.19 13.56 28.77
C VAL A 36 -6.27 13.72 27.24
N GLU A 37 -5.56 14.70 26.69
CA GLU A 37 -5.50 14.92 25.24
C GLU A 37 -4.95 13.70 24.51
N GLN A 38 -3.88 13.08 25.01
CA GLN A 38 -3.29 11.86 24.44
C GLN A 38 -4.23 10.66 24.50
N ILE A 39 -4.89 10.42 25.65
CA ILE A 39 -5.81 9.31 25.81
C ILE A 39 -7.01 9.48 24.87
N LEU A 40 -7.61 10.66 24.85
CA LEU A 40 -8.76 10.94 23.98
C LEU A 40 -8.40 10.86 22.50
N SER A 41 -7.24 11.41 22.11
CA SER A 41 -6.74 11.31 20.74
C SER A 41 -6.55 9.86 20.32
N LYS A 42 -5.96 9.04 21.19
CA LYS A 42 -5.74 7.62 20.91
C LYS A 42 -7.07 6.86 20.83
N GLN A 43 -7.98 7.13 21.74
CA GLN A 43 -9.30 6.45 21.76
C GLN A 43 -10.12 6.78 20.51
N LEU A 44 -10.21 8.08 20.16
CA LEU A 44 -10.93 8.50 18.95
C LEU A 44 -10.29 7.96 17.68
N PHE A 45 -8.95 7.86 17.65
CA PHE A 45 -8.25 7.26 16.52
C PHE A 45 -8.61 5.79 16.33
N VAL A 46 -8.63 5.00 17.42
CA VAL A 46 -9.04 3.59 17.39
C VAL A 46 -10.49 3.46 16.97
N GLU A 47 -11.37 4.32 17.48
CA GLU A 47 -12.81 4.27 17.21
C GLU A 47 -13.14 4.66 15.77
N ALA A 48 -12.56 5.75 15.26
CA ALA A 48 -12.70 6.15 13.87
C ALA A 48 -12.17 5.03 12.92
N SER A 49 -11.06 4.40 13.27
CA SER A 49 -10.49 3.30 12.47
C SER A 49 -11.33 2.02 12.51
N ARG A 50 -12.17 1.83 13.53
CA ARG A 50 -13.11 0.69 13.61
C ARG A 50 -14.42 0.95 12.86
N GLN A 51 -14.89 2.20 12.83
CA GLN A 51 -16.12 2.57 12.16
C GLN A 51 -15.94 2.65 10.64
N ASP A 52 -14.80 3.11 10.17
CA ASP A 52 -14.43 3.08 8.77
C ASP A 52 -13.74 1.75 8.44
N LYS A 53 -14.50 0.74 8.07
CA LYS A 53 -14.01 -0.34 7.20
C LYS A 53 -14.51 -0.10 5.78
N PRO A 54 -13.95 0.88 5.06
CA PRO A 54 -14.37 1.21 3.69
C PRO A 54 -13.90 0.16 2.68
N PHE A 55 -13.16 -0.86 3.17
CA PHE A 55 -12.52 -1.84 2.32
C PHE A 55 -13.20 -3.20 2.49
N GLU A 56 -13.77 -3.70 1.42
CA GLU A 56 -14.39 -5.04 1.37
C GLU A 56 -13.33 -6.13 1.22
N THR A 57 -12.21 -5.81 0.56
CA THR A 57 -11.15 -6.76 0.27
C THR A 57 -9.76 -6.20 0.61
N ALA A 58 -8.79 -7.09 0.76
CA ALA A 58 -7.40 -6.68 0.92
C ALA A 58 -6.84 -6.00 -0.34
N GLU A 59 -7.35 -6.34 -1.52
CA GLU A 59 -7.02 -5.64 -2.76
C GLU A 59 -7.46 -4.17 -2.70
N ASP A 60 -8.62 -3.87 -2.11
CA ASP A 60 -9.09 -2.49 -1.97
C ASP A 60 -8.17 -1.68 -1.05
N ILE A 61 -7.68 -2.30 0.03
CA ILE A 61 -6.69 -1.69 0.93
C ILE A 61 -5.39 -1.39 0.16
N LEU A 62 -4.88 -2.36 -0.61
CA LEU A 62 -3.67 -2.17 -1.41
C LEU A 62 -3.85 -1.11 -2.49
N ARG A 63 -5.00 -1.06 -3.17
CA ARG A 63 -5.34 -0.02 -4.15
C ARG A 63 -5.37 1.35 -3.51
N HIS A 64 -6.04 1.46 -2.37
CA HIS A 64 -6.12 2.72 -1.62
C HIS A 64 -4.73 3.18 -1.13
N LEU A 65 -3.88 2.23 -0.69
CA LEU A 65 -2.49 2.51 -0.35
C LEU A 65 -1.72 3.07 -1.55
N LEU A 66 -1.79 2.39 -2.69
CA LEU A 66 -1.10 2.80 -3.92
C LEU A 66 -1.56 4.16 -4.45
N ASP A 67 -2.81 4.53 -4.21
CA ASP A 67 -3.36 5.86 -4.52
C ASP A 67 -2.95 6.94 -3.51
N GLY A 68 -2.19 6.57 -2.46
CA GLY A 68 -1.75 7.49 -1.41
C GLY A 68 -2.85 7.90 -0.45
N GLY A 69 -3.92 7.09 -0.35
CA GLY A 69 -5.10 7.40 0.45
C GLY A 69 -4.91 7.30 1.97
N PHE A 70 -3.83 6.68 2.43
CA PHE A 70 -3.55 6.60 3.87
C PHE A 70 -2.71 7.77 4.35
N PRO A 71 -3.16 8.48 5.40
CA PRO A 71 -2.47 9.69 5.89
C PRO A 71 -1.16 9.40 6.63
N SER A 72 -0.99 8.17 7.14
CA SER A 72 0.23 7.78 7.86
C SER A 72 0.39 6.25 7.96
N ALA A 73 1.64 5.80 8.17
CA ALA A 73 1.95 4.38 8.36
C ALA A 73 1.24 3.77 9.60
N PRO A 74 1.15 4.43 10.76
CA PRO A 74 0.38 3.89 11.89
C PRO A 74 -1.11 3.72 11.58
N TYR A 75 -1.71 4.63 10.82
CA TYR A 75 -3.11 4.50 10.40
C TYR A 75 -3.28 3.32 9.44
N PHE A 76 -2.40 3.17 8.46
CA PHE A 76 -2.39 2.02 7.56
C PHE A 76 -2.27 0.69 8.33
N ARG A 77 -1.29 0.57 9.24
CA ARG A 77 -1.11 -0.64 10.05
C ARG A 77 -2.33 -0.99 10.89
N LEU A 78 -3.07 0.01 11.36
CA LEU A 78 -4.32 -0.23 12.08
C LEU A 78 -5.42 -0.76 11.16
N GLN A 79 -5.51 -0.26 9.91
CA GLN A 79 -6.49 -0.72 8.93
C GLN A 79 -6.24 -2.17 8.47
N ILE A 80 -4.97 -2.57 8.31
CA ILE A 80 -4.63 -3.94 7.95
C ILE A 80 -4.70 -4.92 9.13
N SER A 81 -4.76 -4.43 10.37
CA SER A 81 -4.86 -5.25 11.56
C SER A 81 -6.09 -6.17 11.50
N GLY A 82 -5.87 -7.48 11.63
CA GLY A 82 -6.91 -8.50 11.48
C GLY A 82 -7.21 -8.92 10.04
N THR A 83 -6.46 -8.42 9.07
CA THR A 83 -6.43 -8.96 7.70
C THR A 83 -5.13 -9.73 7.48
N TYR A 84 -5.06 -10.54 6.40
CA TYR A 84 -3.82 -11.23 6.07
C TYR A 84 -2.67 -10.27 5.72
N LEU A 85 -2.96 -9.01 5.36
CA LEU A 85 -1.96 -8.00 5.08
C LEU A 85 -1.11 -7.61 6.30
N ALA A 86 -1.57 -7.90 7.51
CA ALA A 86 -0.78 -7.66 8.72
C ALA A 86 0.51 -8.49 8.75
N ASP A 87 0.43 -9.71 8.20
CA ASP A 87 1.56 -10.67 8.13
C ASP A 87 2.08 -10.81 6.68
N PHE A 88 1.70 -9.90 5.80
CA PHE A 88 2.10 -9.93 4.40
C PHE A 88 3.42 -9.20 4.19
N HIS A 89 4.50 -9.96 4.04
CA HIS A 89 5.87 -9.46 3.89
C HIS A 89 6.48 -9.94 2.56
N PRO A 90 6.06 -9.37 1.42
CA PRO A 90 6.67 -9.71 0.15
C PRO A 90 8.09 -9.14 0.06
N LEU A 91 8.98 -9.85 -0.64
CA LEU A 91 10.35 -9.39 -0.88
C LEU A 91 10.37 -8.22 -1.88
N ALA A 92 9.59 -8.33 -2.94
CA ALA A 92 9.47 -7.34 -4.01
C ALA A 92 8.13 -7.50 -4.71
N PHE A 93 7.82 -6.64 -5.67
CA PHE A 93 6.76 -6.90 -6.64
C PHE A 93 7.30 -6.85 -8.07
N ALA A 94 6.66 -7.61 -8.94
CA ALA A 94 6.82 -7.50 -10.38
C ALA A 94 5.66 -6.70 -10.97
N LEU A 95 5.97 -5.78 -11.87
CA LEU A 95 5.02 -4.98 -12.63
C LEU A 95 5.05 -5.41 -14.09
N ILE A 96 3.93 -5.92 -14.59
CA ILE A 96 3.79 -6.40 -15.96
C ILE A 96 2.98 -5.39 -16.75
N ASP A 97 3.56 -4.87 -17.84
CA ASP A 97 2.84 -4.00 -18.76
C ASP A 97 1.97 -4.81 -19.71
N LEU A 98 0.67 -4.68 -19.55
CA LEU A 98 -0.29 -5.35 -20.43
C LEU A 98 -0.52 -4.63 -21.77
N THR A 99 -0.07 -3.41 -21.91
CA THR A 99 -0.29 -2.63 -23.15
C THR A 99 0.56 -3.13 -24.30
N VAL A 100 1.64 -3.84 -24.01
CA VAL A 100 2.57 -4.42 -24.99
C VAL A 100 2.25 -5.88 -25.30
N TYR A 101 1.36 -6.50 -24.54
CA TYR A 101 1.00 -7.90 -24.70
C TYR A 101 0.02 -8.07 -25.86
N HIS A 102 0.54 -8.49 -27.02
CA HIS A 102 -0.21 -8.64 -28.27
C HIS A 102 -0.66 -10.08 -28.59
N SER A 103 -0.75 -10.98 -27.62
CA SER A 103 -1.34 -12.29 -27.93
C SER A 103 -2.85 -12.12 -28.12
N GLY A 104 -3.29 -12.21 -29.36
CA GLY A 104 -4.65 -11.85 -29.81
C GLY A 104 -5.82 -12.64 -29.23
N TYR A 105 -5.60 -13.53 -28.29
CA TYR A 105 -6.62 -14.36 -27.64
C TYR A 105 -6.61 -14.31 -26.11
N LEU A 106 -5.58 -13.72 -25.49
CA LEU A 106 -5.41 -13.68 -24.05
C LEU A 106 -5.67 -12.27 -23.53
N GLY A 107 -6.89 -12.03 -23.05
CA GLY A 107 -7.22 -10.80 -22.33
C GLY A 107 -6.40 -10.65 -21.05
N GLN A 108 -6.30 -9.42 -20.53
CA GLN A 108 -5.61 -9.09 -19.28
C GLN A 108 -5.95 -10.04 -18.11
N ARG A 109 -7.18 -10.55 -18.12
CA ARG A 109 -7.68 -11.46 -17.10
C ARG A 109 -7.02 -12.84 -17.19
N HIS A 110 -6.81 -13.34 -18.39
CA HIS A 110 -6.20 -14.65 -18.62
C HIS A 110 -4.72 -14.64 -18.25
N LEU A 111 -3.98 -13.59 -18.61
CA LEU A 111 -2.59 -13.45 -18.17
C LEU A 111 -2.48 -13.40 -16.63
N LYS A 112 -3.39 -12.68 -15.96
CA LYS A 112 -3.45 -12.69 -14.50
C LYS A 112 -3.68 -14.12 -13.97
N GLU A 113 -4.59 -14.87 -14.58
CA GLU A 113 -4.92 -16.24 -14.18
C GLU A 113 -3.72 -17.19 -14.40
N GLU A 114 -3.03 -17.10 -15.53
CA GLU A 114 -1.83 -17.89 -15.80
C GLU A 114 -0.69 -17.57 -14.85
N VAL A 115 -0.38 -16.28 -14.67
CA VAL A 115 0.65 -15.84 -13.70
C VAL A 115 0.29 -16.33 -12.30
N THR A 116 -0.96 -16.24 -11.88
CA THR A 116 -1.42 -16.73 -10.58
C THR A 116 -1.30 -18.26 -10.48
N ALA A 117 -1.57 -19.00 -11.55
CA ALA A 117 -1.44 -20.46 -11.56
C ALA A 117 0.02 -20.93 -11.44
N ILE A 118 0.97 -20.17 -11.99
CA ILE A 118 2.40 -20.46 -11.89
C ILE A 118 2.96 -20.09 -10.50
N PHE A 119 2.44 -19.03 -9.91
CA PHE A 119 2.86 -18.50 -8.61
C PHE A 119 1.74 -18.65 -7.57
N LEU A 120 1.40 -19.90 -7.23
CA LEU A 120 0.27 -20.26 -6.36
C LEU A 120 0.27 -19.55 -4.99
N ASP A 121 1.46 -19.26 -4.46
CA ASP A 121 1.64 -18.59 -3.17
C ASP A 121 1.74 -17.06 -3.28
N SER A 122 1.59 -16.52 -4.49
CA SER A 122 1.79 -15.09 -4.75
C SER A 122 0.47 -14.37 -4.91
N HIS A 123 0.39 -13.17 -4.31
CA HIS A 123 -0.76 -12.29 -4.50
C HIS A 123 -0.58 -11.43 -5.75
N SER A 124 -1.55 -11.47 -6.66
CA SER A 124 -1.57 -10.66 -7.88
C SER A 124 -2.87 -9.90 -8.05
N PHE A 125 -2.80 -8.69 -8.55
CA PHE A 125 -3.99 -7.90 -8.89
C PHE A 125 -3.73 -6.92 -10.04
N LEU A 126 -4.82 -6.46 -10.65
CA LEU A 126 -4.78 -5.44 -11.70
C LEU A 126 -4.80 -4.04 -11.09
N TYR A 127 -3.83 -3.20 -11.47
CA TYR A 127 -3.77 -1.81 -11.03
C TYR A 127 -3.32 -0.89 -12.18
N LYS A 128 -4.15 0.08 -12.52
CA LYS A 128 -3.91 1.10 -13.58
C LYS A 128 -3.36 0.51 -14.89
N GLY A 129 -3.97 -0.60 -15.34
CA GLY A 129 -3.62 -1.24 -16.61
C GLY A 129 -2.40 -2.18 -16.57
N ASN A 130 -1.81 -2.39 -15.40
CA ASN A 130 -0.70 -3.33 -15.19
C ASN A 130 -1.13 -4.48 -14.27
N VAL A 131 -0.51 -5.64 -14.42
CA VAL A 131 -0.56 -6.70 -13.40
C VAL A 131 0.57 -6.44 -12.42
N MET A 132 0.21 -6.36 -11.14
CA MET A 132 1.15 -6.31 -10.04
C MET A 132 1.15 -7.66 -9.34
N LEU A 133 2.31 -8.30 -9.27
CA LEU A 133 2.52 -9.61 -8.64
C LEU A 133 3.53 -9.46 -7.50
N PHE A 134 3.16 -9.83 -6.29
CA PHE A 134 4.07 -9.83 -5.14
C PHE A 134 4.91 -11.10 -5.12
N LEU A 135 6.21 -10.95 -4.94
CA LEU A 135 7.20 -12.01 -4.91
C LEU A 135 7.72 -12.17 -3.48
N HIS A 136 7.70 -13.40 -2.97
CA HIS A 136 8.07 -13.68 -1.57
C HIS A 136 9.47 -14.25 -1.42
N ARG A 137 10.02 -14.87 -2.47
CA ARG A 137 11.31 -15.56 -2.47
C ARG A 137 12.17 -15.12 -3.65
N ARG A 138 13.48 -15.27 -3.52
CA ARG A 138 14.42 -14.99 -4.63
C ARG A 138 14.18 -15.90 -5.82
N GLU A 139 13.88 -17.15 -5.57
CA GLU A 139 13.60 -18.14 -6.60
C GLU A 139 12.38 -17.74 -7.45
N ASP A 140 11.41 -17.04 -6.86
CA ASP A 140 10.26 -16.51 -7.59
C ASP A 140 10.68 -15.43 -8.59
N MET A 141 11.70 -14.63 -8.26
CA MET A 141 12.24 -13.60 -9.17
C MET A 141 12.89 -14.23 -10.39
N GLU A 142 13.70 -15.29 -10.21
CA GLU A 142 14.36 -16.02 -11.29
C GLU A 142 13.34 -16.72 -12.20
N ARG A 143 12.38 -17.42 -11.61
CA ARG A 143 11.28 -18.06 -12.34
C ARG A 143 10.46 -17.05 -13.13
N PHE A 144 10.21 -15.88 -12.53
CA PHE A 144 9.46 -14.82 -13.19
C PHE A 144 10.23 -14.21 -14.36
N SER A 145 11.55 -14.06 -14.25
CA SER A 145 12.40 -13.60 -15.35
C SER A 145 12.36 -14.58 -16.54
N ALA A 146 12.44 -15.88 -16.27
CA ALA A 146 12.34 -16.91 -17.32
C ALA A 146 10.96 -16.88 -18.02
N LEU A 147 9.88 -16.73 -17.26
CA LEU A 147 8.53 -16.60 -17.80
C LEU A 147 8.36 -15.34 -18.66
N ALA A 148 8.93 -14.21 -18.20
CA ALA A 148 8.86 -12.96 -18.95
C ALA A 148 9.55 -13.06 -20.31
N GLU A 149 10.68 -13.78 -20.38
CA GLU A 149 11.38 -14.08 -21.64
C GLU A 149 10.54 -15.00 -22.54
N GLU A 150 9.98 -16.09 -21.98
CA GLU A 150 9.17 -17.06 -22.72
C GLU A 150 7.94 -16.40 -23.37
N PHE A 151 7.25 -15.55 -22.63
CA PHE A 151 6.02 -14.87 -23.11
C PHE A 151 6.30 -13.49 -23.72
N GLN A 152 7.56 -13.10 -23.87
CA GLN A 152 7.99 -11.78 -24.38
C GLN A 152 7.30 -10.61 -23.65
N LEU A 153 7.12 -10.75 -22.33
CA LEU A 153 6.51 -9.73 -21.50
C LEU A 153 7.54 -8.67 -21.11
N LYS A 154 7.13 -7.41 -21.10
CA LYS A 154 7.91 -6.36 -20.46
C LYS A 154 7.56 -6.32 -18.98
N VAL A 155 8.56 -6.55 -18.17
CA VAL A 155 8.41 -6.69 -16.72
C VAL A 155 9.47 -5.86 -16.02
N LEU A 156 9.06 -5.23 -14.95
CA LEU A 156 9.95 -4.57 -14.01
C LEU A 156 9.80 -5.20 -12.63
N ILE A 157 10.90 -5.57 -12.01
CA ILE A 157 10.97 -6.03 -10.62
C ILE A 157 11.36 -4.82 -9.77
N SER A 158 10.57 -4.54 -8.73
CA SER A 158 10.83 -3.41 -7.82
C SER A 158 12.06 -3.63 -6.94
N ALA A 159 12.58 -2.56 -6.38
CA ALA A 159 13.46 -2.64 -5.23
C ALA A 159 12.78 -3.41 -4.06
N PRO A 160 13.56 -3.96 -3.11
CA PRO A 160 13.03 -4.68 -1.96
C PRO A 160 12.00 -3.86 -1.16
N ILE A 161 10.98 -4.55 -0.65
CA ILE A 161 9.92 -3.94 0.16
C ILE A 161 10.23 -4.17 1.63
N ASP A 162 10.71 -3.14 2.32
CA ASP A 162 10.95 -3.20 3.77
C ASP A 162 9.68 -2.89 4.58
N ASP A 163 8.81 -2.05 4.07
CA ASP A 163 7.51 -1.70 4.67
C ASP A 163 6.47 -1.53 3.56
N LEU A 164 5.32 -2.17 3.70
CA LEU A 164 4.21 -2.04 2.73
C LEU A 164 3.78 -0.58 2.53
N PHE A 165 3.93 0.28 3.52
CA PHE A 165 3.58 1.68 3.40
C PHE A 165 4.45 2.43 2.37
N THR A 166 5.59 1.88 1.97
CA THR A 166 6.47 2.43 0.92
C THR A 166 6.01 2.08 -0.50
N LEU A 167 5.04 1.17 -0.67
CA LEU A 167 4.55 0.73 -1.98
C LEU A 167 4.19 1.86 -2.94
N PRO A 168 3.54 2.97 -2.54
CA PRO A 168 3.22 4.05 -3.48
C PRO A 168 4.45 4.66 -4.15
N GLN A 169 5.54 4.80 -3.38
CA GLN A 169 6.80 5.32 -3.89
C GLN A 169 7.48 4.31 -4.81
N LEU A 170 7.61 3.06 -4.37
CA LEU A 170 8.20 1.98 -5.16
C LEU A 170 7.44 1.77 -6.47
N TYR A 171 6.10 1.78 -6.42
CA TYR A 171 5.27 1.68 -7.62
C TYR A 171 5.51 2.83 -8.60
N ARG A 172 5.65 4.06 -8.11
CA ARG A 172 5.90 5.23 -8.96
C ARG A 172 7.24 5.07 -9.69
N THR A 173 8.31 4.72 -8.95
CA THR A 173 9.63 4.46 -9.53
C THR A 173 9.59 3.32 -10.54
N ALA A 174 8.93 2.22 -10.20
CA ALA A 174 8.79 1.07 -11.09
C ALA A 174 8.01 1.43 -12.37
N ARG A 175 6.95 2.20 -12.26
CA ARG A 175 6.18 2.65 -13.42
C ARG A 175 6.99 3.59 -14.32
N GLU A 176 7.73 4.53 -13.74
CA GLU A 176 8.61 5.42 -14.51
C GLU A 176 9.69 4.62 -15.27
N ALA A 177 10.31 3.64 -14.62
CA ALA A 177 11.29 2.77 -15.28
C ALA A 177 10.63 1.92 -16.39
N LEU A 178 9.43 1.38 -16.15
CA LEU A 178 8.70 0.62 -17.16
C LEU A 178 8.34 1.46 -18.39
N GLU A 179 8.00 2.73 -18.21
CA GLU A 179 7.77 3.66 -19.34
C GLU A 179 9.06 3.93 -20.11
N LEU A 180 10.20 4.05 -19.44
CA LEU A 180 11.51 4.20 -20.11
C LEU A 180 11.87 2.96 -20.94
N MET A 181 11.51 1.75 -20.51
CA MET A 181 11.71 0.51 -21.27
C MET A 181 10.91 0.46 -22.58
N LYS A 182 9.89 1.29 -22.72
CA LYS A 182 9.12 1.42 -23.99
C LYS A 182 9.86 2.23 -25.04
N ASP A 183 10.86 3.01 -24.66
CA ASP A 183 11.68 3.77 -25.60
C ASP A 183 12.49 2.81 -26.50
N ALA A 184 12.57 3.11 -27.79
CA ALA A 184 13.24 2.30 -28.80
C ALA A 184 14.71 1.96 -28.48
N ARG A 185 15.36 2.71 -27.58
CA ARG A 185 16.74 2.48 -27.13
C ARG A 185 16.91 1.25 -26.24
N PHE A 186 15.80 0.76 -25.63
CA PHE A 186 15.80 -0.40 -24.74
C PHE A 186 15.11 -1.63 -25.37
N HIS A 187 15.05 -1.68 -26.72
CA HIS A 187 14.53 -2.83 -27.43
C HIS A 187 15.49 -4.02 -27.27
N GLY A 188 15.16 -4.96 -26.43
CA GLY A 188 15.92 -6.20 -26.19
C GLY A 188 15.95 -6.67 -24.76
N GLU A 189 15.65 -5.81 -23.79
CA GLU A 189 15.55 -6.22 -22.38
C GLU A 189 14.09 -6.53 -22.03
N SER A 190 13.83 -7.78 -21.65
CA SER A 190 12.49 -8.24 -21.21
C SER A 190 12.26 -7.96 -19.73
N VAL A 191 13.32 -7.94 -18.92
CA VAL A 191 13.27 -7.78 -17.46
C VAL A 191 14.29 -6.74 -17.00
N CYS A 192 13.85 -5.77 -16.21
CA CYS A 192 14.72 -4.83 -15.50
C CYS A 192 14.46 -4.90 -13.99
N SER A 193 15.51 -4.61 -13.21
CA SER A 193 15.42 -4.37 -11.76
C SER A 193 15.55 -2.89 -11.49
N ALA A 194 14.66 -2.35 -10.64
CA ALA A 194 14.68 -0.95 -10.20
C ALA A 194 15.41 -0.79 -8.86
#